data_c820d383deebbdd4d4ab10920d7bd8e1
#
_entry.id   c820d383deebbdd4d4ab10920d7bd8e1
#
_cell.length_a   1.000
_cell.length_b   1.000
_cell.length_c   1.000
_cell.angle_alpha   90.00
_cell.angle_beta   90.00
_cell.angle_gamma   90.00
#
_symmetry.space_group_name_H-M   'P 1'
#
loop_
_entity.id
_entity.type
_entity.pdbx_description
1 polymer ?
#
loop_
_entity_poly.entity_id
_entity_poly.type
_entity_poly.pdbx_seq_one_letter_code
_entity_poly.pdbx_strand_id
1 'polypeptide(L)'
;MVMTKKFLVLNMAIVLANAAIGLFLNMAVFSGPVGVRERFVVLPEDEGPNEASILEYITDDPPANGTERRDAIGCQKAPDSRVVSFDSSRGFVDKSRLFKSHPFFIPGDRWENTTSSWKVCMSIQTSVELLFWLSRQVEMWTGPISVAVFTPDSDYTVALRMIKYLKTCNPEGMSRVSFHVAYPKNHPPRYVREGDVVREYNCDAPETVNKELVRELRSEELQRMIHNSRYPQNYLRNVAREGCPSDFAFTPDVDMIPIPRMADDLNAFLATSGEAQCSKCAFVIPTYEIHTAVTTNPKDKVELRQLIIRKKAQRFHVKSFAPNQANSNLAKWERAAITNKLQVLYNITTWRNYWEPIYVTKANVPPFDERFVGYGFTRNTQVYEMHVADYTWHMLSNVFLCHRGFQTVKTHNKGFRMELYVRYGKNAADYEPKKKSSNKTKTEKNTKNSMKIKPKK
;
A
#
# COMPACT_ATOMS: atom_id res chain seq x y z
N MET A 1 42.86 -10.49 53.25
CA MET A 1 43.30 -10.05 51.91
C MET A 1 43.34 -11.18 50.85
N VAL A 2 42.94 -12.39 51.19
CA VAL A 2 42.93 -13.56 50.28
C VAL A 2 41.52 -13.85 49.71
N MET A 3 40.46 -13.38 50.37
CA MET A 3 39.08 -13.59 49.90
C MET A 3 38.67 -12.71 48.71
N THR A 4 39.25 -11.53 48.55
CA THR A 4 38.90 -10.58 47.46
C THR A 4 39.43 -10.99 46.10
N LYS A 5 40.58 -11.70 46.03
CA LYS A 5 41.13 -12.18 44.75
C LYS A 5 40.35 -13.33 44.15
N LYS A 6 39.78 -14.25 44.96
CA LYS A 6 38.95 -15.36 44.46
C LYS A 6 37.62 -14.87 43.92
N PHE A 7 37.04 -13.83 44.54
CA PHE A 7 35.78 -13.22 44.03
C PHE A 7 35.98 -12.47 42.72
N LEU A 8 37.10 -11.81 42.54
CA LEU A 8 37.44 -11.10 41.29
C LEU A 8 37.70 -12.08 40.14
N VAL A 9 38.41 -13.19 40.41
CA VAL A 9 38.66 -14.23 39.39
C VAL A 9 37.37 -14.95 38.99
N LEU A 10 36.47 -15.22 39.94
CA LEU A 10 35.18 -15.86 39.66
C LEU A 10 34.28 -14.94 38.84
N ASN A 11 34.19 -13.64 39.12
CA ASN A 11 33.45 -12.68 38.36
C ASN A 11 34.03 -12.47 36.95
N MET A 12 35.34 -12.42 36.78
CA MET A 12 35.96 -12.38 35.44
C MET A 12 35.70 -13.65 34.63
N ALA A 13 35.70 -14.83 35.27
CA ALA A 13 35.35 -16.08 34.58
C ALA A 13 33.89 -16.11 34.12
N ILE A 14 32.95 -15.59 34.92
CA ILE A 14 31.55 -15.50 34.56
C ILE A 14 31.33 -14.48 33.40
N VAL A 15 32.01 -13.34 33.41
CA VAL A 15 31.96 -12.35 32.34
C VAL A 15 32.52 -12.89 31.02
N LEU A 16 33.64 -13.62 31.08
CA LEU A 16 34.25 -14.26 29.92
C LEU A 16 33.39 -15.41 29.37
N ALA A 17 32.77 -16.21 30.26
CA ALA A 17 31.84 -17.25 29.84
C ALA A 17 30.58 -16.68 29.17
N ASN A 18 30.01 -15.61 29.71
CA ASN A 18 28.85 -14.92 29.08
C ASN A 18 29.24 -14.24 27.76
N ALA A 19 30.44 -13.68 27.63
CA ALA A 19 30.94 -13.15 26.38
C ALA A 19 31.16 -14.25 25.31
N ALA A 20 31.69 -15.42 25.72
CA ALA A 20 31.87 -16.57 24.85
C ALA A 20 30.50 -17.16 24.39
N ILE A 21 29.54 -17.27 25.29
CA ILE A 21 28.17 -17.72 24.95
C ILE A 21 27.49 -16.71 24.03
N GLY A 22 27.66 -15.40 24.23
CA GLY A 22 27.17 -14.35 23.35
C GLY A 22 27.80 -14.41 21.96
N LEU A 23 29.10 -14.69 21.86
CA LEU A 23 29.80 -14.89 20.58
C LEU A 23 29.39 -16.19 19.89
N PHE A 24 29.17 -17.29 20.62
CA PHE A 24 28.70 -18.55 20.06
C PHE A 24 27.23 -18.44 19.58
N LEU A 25 26.37 -17.76 20.31
CA LEU A 25 24.99 -17.48 19.89
C LEU A 25 24.94 -16.54 18.65
N ASN A 26 25.82 -15.53 18.61
CA ASN A 26 25.93 -14.69 17.40
C ASN A 26 26.51 -15.46 16.19
N MET A 27 27.51 -16.34 16.40
CA MET A 27 28.02 -17.18 15.32
C MET A 27 27.01 -18.22 14.84
N ALA A 28 26.18 -18.79 15.72
CA ALA A 28 25.13 -19.72 15.34
C ALA A 28 23.95 -19.04 14.62
N VAL A 29 23.74 -17.74 14.86
CA VAL A 29 22.72 -16.95 14.15
C VAL A 29 23.24 -16.46 12.78
N PHE A 30 24.56 -16.31 12.59
CA PHE A 30 25.17 -15.86 11.32
C PHE A 30 25.72 -16.98 10.43
N SER A 31 25.68 -18.24 10.85
CA SER A 31 26.06 -19.40 10.03
C SER A 31 24.87 -20.16 9.42
N GLY A 32 23.68 -19.56 9.42
CA GLY A 32 22.66 -19.96 8.47
C GLY A 32 23.18 -19.62 7.05
N PRO A 33 23.01 -20.49 6.05
CA PRO A 33 23.48 -20.18 4.72
C PRO A 33 22.88 -18.84 4.31
N VAL A 34 23.75 -17.93 3.86
CA VAL A 34 23.36 -16.73 3.12
C VAL A 34 22.40 -17.24 2.06
N GLY A 35 21.11 -16.95 2.23
CA GLY A 35 20.08 -17.44 1.34
C GLY A 35 20.47 -17.03 -0.06
N VAL A 36 20.93 -17.99 -0.81
CA VAL A 36 20.88 -17.95 -2.26
C VAL A 36 19.47 -17.48 -2.54
N ARG A 37 19.31 -16.32 -3.17
CA ARG A 37 18.08 -15.95 -3.85
C ARG A 37 17.74 -17.20 -4.69
N GLU A 38 16.86 -18.05 -4.19
CA GLU A 38 16.25 -19.04 -5.05
C GLU A 38 15.57 -18.22 -6.13
N ARG A 39 16.21 -18.16 -7.28
CA ARG A 39 15.53 -17.85 -8.52
C ARG A 39 14.41 -18.86 -8.53
N PHE A 40 13.18 -18.38 -8.49
CA PHE A 40 12.04 -19.22 -8.79
C PHE A 40 12.31 -19.78 -10.18
N VAL A 41 12.91 -20.97 -10.20
CA VAL A 41 13.01 -21.78 -11.41
C VAL A 41 11.58 -22.21 -11.63
N VAL A 42 10.99 -21.75 -12.71
CA VAL A 42 9.79 -22.36 -13.28
C VAL A 42 10.14 -23.82 -13.42
N LEU A 43 9.58 -24.67 -12.56
CA LEU A 43 9.73 -26.10 -12.68
C LEU A 43 9.09 -26.52 -14.01
N PRO A 44 9.69 -27.47 -14.74
CA PRO A 44 9.09 -27.95 -15.98
C PRO A 44 7.72 -28.53 -15.70
N GLU A 45 6.84 -28.28 -16.62
CA GLU A 45 5.44 -28.63 -16.70
C GLU A 45 5.23 -30.13 -16.39
N ASP A 46 4.62 -30.41 -15.22
CA ASP A 46 3.79 -31.61 -15.09
C ASP A 46 2.35 -31.15 -15.36
N GLU A 47 1.73 -31.79 -16.34
CA GLU A 47 0.47 -31.45 -16.99
C GLU A 47 -0.71 -31.40 -15.97
N GLY A 48 -0.87 -30.26 -15.31
CA GLY A 48 -2.13 -29.84 -14.69
C GLY A 48 -2.67 -28.65 -15.49
N PRO A 49 -3.97 -28.30 -15.41
CA PRO A 49 -4.52 -27.19 -16.17
C PRO A 49 -3.71 -25.92 -15.87
N ASN A 50 -3.02 -25.45 -16.89
CA ASN A 50 -2.11 -24.32 -16.89
C ASN A 50 -2.88 -23.08 -16.42
N GLU A 51 -2.31 -22.28 -15.53
CA GLU A 51 -2.92 -21.02 -15.05
C GLU A 51 -3.21 -20.04 -16.21
N ALA A 52 -2.48 -20.15 -17.32
CA ALA A 52 -2.79 -19.50 -18.59
C ALA A 52 -4.15 -19.92 -19.18
N SER A 53 -4.62 -21.15 -18.91
CA SER A 53 -5.92 -21.62 -19.38
C SER A 53 -7.11 -20.95 -18.67
N ILE A 54 -6.91 -20.39 -17.47
CA ILE A 54 -7.96 -19.63 -16.77
C ILE A 54 -8.22 -18.31 -17.50
N LEU A 55 -7.20 -17.70 -18.10
CA LEU A 55 -7.35 -16.51 -18.93
C LEU A 55 -8.02 -16.87 -20.29
N GLU A 56 -7.74 -18.03 -20.86
CA GLU A 56 -8.44 -18.54 -22.05
C GLU A 56 -9.91 -18.83 -21.75
N TYR A 57 -10.23 -19.42 -20.58
CA TYR A 57 -11.64 -19.61 -20.15
C TYR A 57 -12.41 -18.30 -19.95
N ILE A 58 -11.71 -17.17 -19.79
CA ILE A 58 -12.33 -15.84 -19.72
C ILE A 58 -12.56 -15.27 -21.14
N THR A 59 -11.90 -15.79 -22.17
CA THR A 59 -11.94 -15.27 -23.55
C THR A 59 -12.93 -15.98 -24.45
N ASP A 60 -13.22 -17.27 -24.20
CA ASP A 60 -14.12 -18.06 -25.05
C ASP A 60 -15.24 -18.67 -24.22
N ASP A 61 -16.48 -18.34 -24.56
CA ASP A 61 -17.63 -19.12 -24.13
C ASP A 61 -17.56 -20.50 -24.82
N PRO A 62 -17.69 -21.62 -24.09
CA PRO A 62 -17.69 -22.93 -24.70
C PRO A 62 -18.87 -23.07 -25.66
N PRO A 63 -18.72 -23.76 -26.79
CA PRO A 63 -19.81 -23.96 -27.75
C PRO A 63 -20.97 -24.69 -27.09
N ALA A 64 -22.15 -24.16 -27.30
CA ALA A 64 -23.42 -24.76 -26.86
C ALA A 64 -23.66 -26.07 -27.66
N ASN A 65 -23.24 -27.21 -27.12
CA ASN A 65 -23.73 -28.50 -27.56
C ASN A 65 -23.57 -29.55 -26.44
N GLY A 66 -24.65 -29.86 -25.79
CA GLY A 66 -24.75 -30.94 -24.81
C GLY A 66 -26.18 -31.33 -24.62
N THR A 67 -26.60 -32.36 -25.36
CA THR A 67 -27.88 -33.03 -25.28
C THR A 67 -28.31 -33.35 -23.84
N GLU A 68 -29.52 -32.89 -23.50
CA GLU A 68 -30.24 -33.21 -22.25
C GLU A 68 -30.42 -34.73 -22.09
N ARG A 69 -30.02 -35.24 -20.92
CA ARG A 69 -30.63 -36.43 -20.32
C ARG A 69 -31.46 -36.02 -19.09
N ARG A 70 -32.74 -36.20 -19.19
CA ARG A 70 -33.67 -36.11 -18.05
C ARG A 70 -33.55 -37.36 -17.22
N ASP A 71 -33.21 -37.24 -15.93
CA ASP A 71 -33.61 -38.18 -14.91
C ASP A 71 -34.03 -37.40 -13.65
N ALA A 72 -35.29 -37.64 -13.28
CA ALA A 72 -35.93 -37.09 -12.10
C ALA A 72 -35.44 -37.82 -10.86
N ILE A 73 -35.20 -37.10 -9.75
CA ILE A 73 -35.59 -37.36 -8.37
C ILE A 73 -34.72 -36.52 -7.42
N GLY A 74 -35.38 -35.72 -6.55
CA GLY A 74 -34.80 -35.12 -5.34
C GLY A 74 -34.49 -33.64 -5.44
N CYS A 75 -35.35 -32.80 -4.85
CA CYS A 75 -35.11 -31.38 -4.60
C CYS A 75 -33.95 -31.14 -3.62
N GLN A 76 -32.74 -31.34 -4.08
CA GLN A 76 -31.59 -30.64 -3.56
C GLN A 76 -31.36 -29.44 -4.51
N LYS A 77 -31.33 -28.23 -3.93
CA LYS A 77 -30.93 -27.03 -4.67
C LYS A 77 -29.60 -27.35 -5.36
N ALA A 78 -29.62 -27.53 -6.68
CA ALA A 78 -28.41 -27.77 -7.45
C ALA A 78 -27.41 -26.66 -7.10
N PRO A 79 -26.13 -26.97 -6.85
CA PRO A 79 -25.13 -25.96 -6.64
C PRO A 79 -25.17 -25.00 -7.83
N ASP A 80 -25.12 -23.69 -7.57
CA ASP A 80 -25.19 -22.69 -8.63
C ASP A 80 -24.11 -23.01 -9.66
N SER A 81 -24.51 -23.49 -10.83
CA SER A 81 -23.61 -23.95 -11.90
C SER A 81 -22.70 -22.83 -12.43
N ARG A 82 -22.96 -21.57 -12.01
CA ARG A 82 -22.15 -20.40 -12.32
C ARG A 82 -20.92 -20.25 -11.43
N VAL A 83 -20.78 -21.05 -10.37
CA VAL A 83 -19.65 -20.96 -9.45
C VAL A 83 -18.63 -22.05 -9.75
N VAL A 84 -17.40 -21.65 -10.05
CA VAL A 84 -16.24 -22.55 -10.20
C VAL A 84 -15.35 -22.38 -8.98
N SER A 85 -14.97 -23.49 -8.33
CA SER A 85 -14.06 -23.44 -7.19
C SER A 85 -12.63 -23.10 -7.63
N PHE A 86 -12.01 -22.20 -6.89
CA PHE A 86 -10.59 -21.87 -7.04
C PHE A 86 -9.73 -23.00 -6.41
N ASP A 87 -8.67 -23.43 -7.11
CA ASP A 87 -7.71 -24.38 -6.51
C ASP A 87 -6.86 -23.67 -5.45
N SER A 88 -7.27 -23.83 -4.20
CA SER A 88 -6.57 -23.29 -3.06
C SER A 88 -5.47 -24.20 -2.50
N SER A 89 -5.17 -25.35 -3.13
CA SER A 89 -4.10 -26.27 -2.67
C SER A 89 -2.72 -25.63 -2.80
N ARG A 90 -2.50 -24.86 -3.84
CA ARG A 90 -1.25 -24.10 -4.13
C ARG A 90 -1.20 -22.79 -3.32
N GLY A 91 -0.06 -22.09 -3.39
CA GLY A 91 0.16 -20.78 -2.78
C GLY A 91 0.75 -20.84 -1.37
N PHE A 92 1.09 -19.67 -0.83
CA PHE A 92 1.83 -19.50 0.41
C PHE A 92 0.92 -18.98 1.52
N VAL A 93 1.05 -19.57 2.70
CA VAL A 93 0.31 -19.16 3.91
C VAL A 93 1.18 -18.17 4.69
N ASP A 94 0.60 -17.05 5.13
CA ASP A 94 1.26 -16.06 5.97
C ASP A 94 1.69 -16.62 7.34
N LYS A 95 2.54 -15.92 8.07
CA LYS A 95 3.05 -16.36 9.39
C LYS A 95 1.95 -16.51 10.44
N SER A 96 0.89 -15.73 10.35
CA SER A 96 -0.27 -15.83 11.26
C SER A 96 -1.21 -16.97 10.91
N ARG A 97 -1.06 -17.58 9.74
CA ARG A 97 -1.92 -18.60 9.13
C ARG A 97 -3.37 -18.14 8.89
N LEU A 98 -3.58 -16.84 8.80
CA LEU A 98 -4.90 -16.25 8.53
C LEU A 98 -5.13 -15.99 7.05
N PHE A 99 -4.06 -15.70 6.30
CA PHE A 99 -4.12 -15.34 4.90
C PHE A 99 -3.34 -16.33 4.03
N LYS A 100 -3.66 -16.33 2.76
CA LYS A 100 -2.96 -17.09 1.74
C LYS A 100 -2.75 -16.21 0.51
N SER A 101 -1.60 -16.36 -0.17
CA SER A 101 -1.29 -15.66 -1.42
C SER A 101 -0.81 -16.60 -2.51
N HIS A 102 -1.07 -16.19 -3.74
CA HIS A 102 -0.56 -16.79 -4.96
C HIS A 102 0.27 -15.74 -5.70
N PRO A 103 1.60 -15.75 -5.52
CA PRO A 103 2.49 -14.85 -6.25
C PRO A 103 2.46 -15.12 -7.74
N PHE A 104 2.59 -14.07 -8.56
CA PHE A 104 2.59 -14.15 -10.02
C PHE A 104 1.39 -14.90 -10.60
N PHE A 105 0.23 -14.71 -9.99
CA PHE A 105 -1.01 -15.33 -10.45
C PHE A 105 -1.36 -14.94 -11.90
N ILE A 106 -1.14 -13.68 -12.26
CA ILE A 106 -1.16 -13.19 -13.64
C ILE A 106 0.13 -12.41 -13.88
N PRO A 107 1.17 -13.04 -14.44
CA PRO A 107 2.40 -12.33 -14.78
C PRO A 107 2.18 -11.34 -15.92
N GLY A 108 2.95 -10.27 -15.94
CA GLY A 108 2.98 -9.34 -17.05
C GLY A 108 3.69 -9.95 -18.25
N ASP A 109 3.17 -9.76 -19.46
CA ASP A 109 3.70 -10.36 -20.70
C ASP A 109 5.16 -9.93 -20.98
N ARG A 110 5.58 -8.78 -20.47
CA ARG A 110 6.95 -8.23 -20.59
C ARG A 110 7.68 -8.15 -19.25
N TRP A 111 7.22 -8.89 -18.22
CA TRP A 111 7.71 -8.77 -16.85
C TRP A 111 9.21 -8.99 -16.71
N GLU A 112 9.73 -10.12 -17.18
CA GLU A 112 11.15 -10.47 -17.07
C GLU A 112 12.06 -9.46 -17.80
N ASN A 113 11.69 -9.10 -19.03
CA ASN A 113 12.43 -8.11 -19.81
C ASN A 113 12.44 -6.74 -19.16
N THR A 114 11.31 -6.34 -18.54
CA THR A 114 11.21 -5.06 -17.85
C THR A 114 12.01 -5.07 -16.56
N THR A 115 11.85 -6.09 -15.73
CA THR A 115 12.52 -6.15 -14.41
C THR A 115 14.04 -6.31 -14.53
N SER A 116 14.55 -6.98 -15.56
CA SER A 116 15.99 -7.10 -15.78
C SER A 116 16.68 -5.80 -16.15
N SER A 117 15.96 -4.86 -16.76
CA SER A 117 16.50 -3.56 -17.21
C SER A 117 16.26 -2.40 -16.22
N TRP A 118 15.40 -2.58 -15.21
CA TRP A 118 15.04 -1.55 -14.27
C TRP A 118 15.66 -1.78 -12.88
N LYS A 119 16.25 -0.71 -12.31
CA LYS A 119 16.79 -0.72 -10.94
C LYS A 119 15.70 -0.64 -9.87
N VAL A 120 14.54 -0.12 -10.21
CA VAL A 120 13.41 0.07 -9.28
C VAL A 120 12.16 -0.56 -9.82
N CYS A 121 11.44 -1.26 -8.93
CA CYS A 121 10.11 -1.78 -9.19
C CYS A 121 9.11 -1.12 -8.23
N MET A 122 7.94 -0.75 -8.74
CA MET A 122 6.84 -0.24 -7.92
C MET A 122 6.03 -1.42 -7.39
N SER A 123 5.90 -1.54 -6.08
CA SER A 123 5.11 -2.56 -5.42
C SER A 123 3.85 -1.93 -4.79
N ILE A 124 2.67 -2.35 -5.24
CA ILE A 124 1.38 -1.79 -4.86
C ILE A 124 0.54 -2.88 -4.22
N GLN A 125 -0.21 -2.52 -3.18
CA GLN A 125 -1.27 -3.35 -2.63
C GLN A 125 -2.62 -2.66 -2.85
N THR A 126 -3.67 -3.44 -3.12
CA THR A 126 -5.01 -2.89 -3.34
C THR A 126 -6.10 -3.90 -3.00
N SER A 127 -7.29 -3.40 -2.66
CA SER A 127 -8.54 -4.14 -2.74
C SER A 127 -9.19 -3.91 -4.11
N VAL A 128 -10.19 -4.71 -4.43
CA VAL A 128 -10.86 -4.60 -5.74
C VAL A 128 -11.55 -3.24 -5.95
N GLU A 129 -11.99 -2.58 -4.88
CA GLU A 129 -12.66 -1.26 -4.96
C GLU A 129 -11.75 -0.16 -5.51
N LEU A 130 -10.43 -0.31 -5.34
CA LEU A 130 -9.45 0.69 -5.73
C LEU A 130 -8.59 0.25 -6.93
N LEU A 131 -8.86 -0.93 -7.49
CA LEU A 131 -8.07 -1.49 -8.59
C LEU A 131 -8.07 -0.60 -9.84
N PHE A 132 -9.11 0.18 -10.04
CA PHE A 132 -9.22 1.13 -11.16
C PHE A 132 -8.11 2.19 -11.18
N TRP A 133 -7.50 2.53 -10.04
CA TRP A 133 -6.38 3.47 -9.98
C TRP A 133 -5.17 2.99 -10.78
N LEU A 134 -5.08 1.68 -11.03
CA LEU A 134 -3.98 1.12 -11.79
C LEU A 134 -3.93 1.64 -13.23
N SER A 135 -5.07 2.05 -13.81
CA SER A 135 -5.09 2.73 -15.11
C SER A 135 -4.19 3.98 -15.11
N ARG A 136 -4.26 4.78 -14.04
CA ARG A 136 -3.44 5.99 -13.89
C ARG A 136 -1.98 5.67 -13.50
N GLN A 137 -1.77 4.60 -12.73
CA GLN A 137 -0.43 4.17 -12.39
C GLN A 137 0.38 3.79 -13.64
N VAL A 138 -0.19 2.97 -14.52
CA VAL A 138 0.49 2.53 -15.75
C VAL A 138 0.69 3.62 -16.79
N GLU A 139 -0.13 4.67 -16.78
CA GLU A 139 0.06 5.87 -17.61
C GLU A 139 1.28 6.69 -17.16
N MET A 140 1.52 6.78 -15.85
CA MET A 140 2.54 7.67 -15.26
C MET A 140 3.85 6.96 -14.93
N TRP A 141 3.81 5.65 -14.69
CA TRP A 141 4.96 4.84 -14.33
C TRP A 141 5.36 3.92 -15.49
N THR A 142 6.54 4.14 -16.06
CA THR A 142 7.07 3.40 -17.23
C THR A 142 7.80 2.11 -16.85
N GLY A 143 8.20 1.93 -15.59
CA GLY A 143 8.88 0.75 -15.07
C GLY A 143 7.95 -0.42 -14.69
N PRO A 144 8.49 -1.49 -14.10
CA PRO A 144 7.71 -2.64 -13.65
C PRO A 144 6.82 -2.30 -12.45
N ILE A 145 5.63 -2.93 -12.40
CA ILE A 145 4.67 -2.78 -11.30
C ILE A 145 4.25 -4.16 -10.80
N SER A 146 4.48 -4.46 -9.53
CA SER A 146 4.02 -5.66 -8.83
C SER A 146 2.80 -5.31 -7.97
N VAL A 147 1.67 -5.99 -8.18
CA VAL A 147 0.38 -5.65 -7.55
C VAL A 147 -0.17 -6.81 -6.75
N ALA A 148 -0.26 -6.68 -5.43
CA ALA A 148 -1.00 -7.62 -4.59
C ALA A 148 -2.45 -7.18 -4.45
N VAL A 149 -3.38 -8.01 -4.94
CA VAL A 149 -4.82 -7.74 -4.90
C VAL A 149 -5.48 -8.60 -3.84
N PHE A 150 -6.22 -7.96 -2.93
CA PHE A 150 -7.02 -8.65 -1.93
C PHE A 150 -8.34 -9.11 -2.54
N THR A 151 -8.56 -10.43 -2.61
CA THR A 151 -9.62 -11.06 -3.39
C THR A 151 -10.37 -12.15 -2.60
N PRO A 152 -11.01 -11.82 -1.49
CA PRO A 152 -11.83 -12.80 -0.78
C PRO A 152 -13.06 -13.15 -1.61
N ASP A 153 -13.43 -14.45 -1.63
CA ASP A 153 -14.68 -14.94 -2.22
C ASP A 153 -14.93 -14.42 -3.66
N SER A 154 -16.09 -13.85 -3.96
CA SER A 154 -16.45 -13.31 -5.29
C SER A 154 -15.67 -12.07 -5.72
N ASP A 155 -14.95 -11.39 -4.82
CA ASP A 155 -14.02 -10.33 -5.19
C ASP A 155 -12.91 -10.82 -6.13
N TYR A 156 -12.62 -12.11 -6.11
CA TYR A 156 -11.76 -12.73 -7.09
C TYR A 156 -12.27 -12.54 -8.54
N THR A 157 -13.57 -12.76 -8.77
CA THR A 157 -14.18 -12.52 -10.09
C THR A 157 -14.12 -11.04 -10.46
N VAL A 158 -14.40 -10.14 -9.52
CA VAL A 158 -14.28 -8.69 -9.74
C VAL A 158 -12.84 -8.34 -10.18
N ALA A 159 -11.83 -8.87 -9.47
CA ALA A 159 -10.42 -8.64 -9.81
C ALA A 159 -10.09 -9.11 -11.23
N LEU A 160 -10.48 -10.34 -11.60
CA LEU A 160 -10.22 -10.87 -12.94
C LEU A 160 -10.87 -10.03 -14.04
N ARG A 161 -12.14 -9.63 -13.86
CA ARG A 161 -12.87 -8.80 -14.83
C ARG A 161 -12.22 -7.41 -14.95
N MET A 162 -11.83 -6.82 -13.83
CA MET A 162 -11.17 -5.51 -13.85
C MET A 162 -9.77 -5.60 -14.47
N ILE A 163 -8.99 -6.65 -14.21
CA ILE A 163 -7.69 -6.86 -14.84
C ILE A 163 -7.85 -7.05 -16.35
N LYS A 164 -8.83 -7.85 -16.80
CA LYS A 164 -9.14 -7.99 -18.23
C LYS A 164 -9.48 -6.64 -18.85
N TYR A 165 -10.36 -5.86 -18.23
CA TYR A 165 -10.69 -4.51 -18.67
C TYR A 165 -9.46 -3.63 -18.83
N LEU A 166 -8.60 -3.57 -17.80
CA LEU A 166 -7.38 -2.76 -17.82
C LEU A 166 -6.40 -3.22 -18.93
N LYS A 167 -6.22 -4.54 -19.11
CA LYS A 167 -5.39 -5.11 -20.18
C LYS A 167 -5.96 -4.76 -21.57
N THR A 168 -7.25 -4.77 -21.74
CA THR A 168 -7.92 -4.38 -23.01
C THR A 168 -7.74 -2.88 -23.30
N CYS A 169 -7.91 -2.02 -22.29
CA CYS A 169 -7.84 -0.58 -22.49
C CYS A 169 -6.39 -0.02 -22.59
N ASN A 170 -5.41 -0.67 -21.98
CA ASN A 170 -4.01 -0.29 -22.06
C ASN A 170 -3.09 -1.52 -22.08
N PRO A 171 -3.04 -2.28 -23.18
CA PRO A 171 -2.28 -3.52 -23.25
C PRO A 171 -0.77 -3.30 -23.06
N GLU A 172 -0.20 -2.22 -23.61
CA GLU A 172 1.21 -1.90 -23.47
C GLU A 172 1.58 -1.60 -22.00
N GLY A 173 0.83 -0.72 -21.36
CA GLY A 173 1.03 -0.38 -19.96
C GLY A 173 0.90 -1.60 -19.05
N MET A 174 -0.12 -2.41 -19.28
CA MET A 174 -0.41 -3.60 -18.48
C MET A 174 0.54 -4.76 -18.73
N SER A 175 1.26 -4.80 -19.85
CA SER A 175 2.28 -5.83 -20.12
C SER A 175 3.45 -5.83 -19.11
N ARG A 176 3.64 -4.73 -18.37
CA ARG A 176 4.67 -4.54 -17.34
C ARG A 176 4.16 -4.79 -15.91
N VAL A 177 2.91 -5.22 -15.77
CA VAL A 177 2.23 -5.38 -14.48
C VAL A 177 2.05 -6.85 -14.18
N SER A 178 2.61 -7.32 -13.05
CA SER A 178 2.34 -8.66 -12.53
C SER A 178 1.41 -8.59 -11.33
N PHE A 179 0.42 -9.49 -11.30
CA PHE A 179 -0.59 -9.56 -10.24
C PHE A 179 -0.37 -10.75 -9.33
N HIS A 180 -0.55 -10.52 -8.04
CA HIS A 180 -0.52 -11.51 -6.98
C HIS A 180 -1.88 -11.50 -6.29
N VAL A 181 -2.48 -12.66 -6.12
CA VAL A 181 -3.78 -12.80 -5.44
C VAL A 181 -3.56 -13.13 -3.98
N ALA A 182 -4.29 -12.48 -3.08
CA ALA A 182 -4.25 -12.79 -1.64
C ALA A 182 -5.64 -12.70 -1.00
N TYR A 183 -5.93 -13.60 -0.04
CA TYR A 183 -7.25 -13.74 0.54
C TYR A 183 -7.20 -14.34 1.96
N PRO A 184 -8.24 -14.17 2.79
CA PRO A 184 -8.38 -14.86 4.06
C PRO A 184 -8.66 -16.36 3.82
N LYS A 185 -7.96 -17.25 4.51
CA LYS A 185 -8.12 -18.72 4.34
C LYS A 185 -9.55 -19.23 4.50
N ASN A 186 -10.35 -18.57 5.34
CA ASN A 186 -11.76 -18.90 5.55
C ASN A 186 -12.71 -18.32 4.51
N HIS A 187 -12.21 -17.51 3.57
CA HIS A 187 -12.94 -16.93 2.45
C HIS A 187 -12.12 -17.09 1.15
N PRO A 188 -11.91 -18.34 0.69
CA PRO A 188 -11.15 -18.61 -0.52
C PRO A 188 -11.84 -17.99 -1.75
N PRO A 189 -11.09 -17.65 -2.79
CA PRO A 189 -11.62 -17.13 -4.03
C PRO A 189 -12.70 -18.00 -4.64
N ARG A 190 -13.74 -17.38 -5.18
CA ARG A 190 -14.77 -18.03 -5.99
C ARG A 190 -14.95 -17.31 -7.30
N TYR A 191 -14.97 -18.08 -8.40
CA TYR A 191 -15.27 -17.54 -9.71
C TYR A 191 -16.77 -17.64 -9.98
N VAL A 192 -17.40 -16.50 -10.25
CA VAL A 192 -18.82 -16.42 -10.62
C VAL A 192 -18.90 -16.24 -12.13
N ARG A 193 -19.49 -17.22 -12.84
CA ARG A 193 -19.76 -17.08 -14.27
C ARG A 193 -20.89 -16.07 -14.45
N GLU A 194 -20.68 -15.08 -15.27
CA GLU A 194 -21.76 -14.23 -15.77
C GLU A 194 -22.52 -14.99 -16.86
N GLY A 195 -23.82 -14.72 -17.00
CA GLY A 195 -24.56 -15.17 -18.19
C GLY A 195 -23.99 -14.49 -19.44
N ASP A 196 -24.41 -14.92 -20.64
CA ASP A 196 -23.89 -14.57 -21.97
C ASP A 196 -24.02 -13.08 -22.37
N VAL A 197 -23.86 -12.16 -21.43
CA VAL A 197 -23.91 -10.72 -21.70
C VAL A 197 -22.52 -10.25 -22.13
N VAL A 198 -22.35 -10.05 -23.44
CA VAL A 198 -21.19 -9.33 -23.97
C VAL A 198 -21.29 -7.87 -23.51
N ARG A 199 -20.34 -7.43 -22.68
CA ARG A 199 -20.28 -6.04 -22.21
C ARG A 199 -19.20 -5.29 -22.96
N GLU A 200 -19.59 -4.21 -23.61
CA GLU A 200 -18.65 -3.21 -24.07
C GLU A 200 -18.35 -2.24 -22.91
N TYR A 201 -17.09 -2.17 -22.54
CA TYR A 201 -16.65 -1.26 -21.49
C TYR A 201 -16.04 0.02 -22.05
N ASN A 202 -16.44 1.16 -21.50
CA ASN A 202 -15.81 2.44 -21.82
C ASN A 202 -14.42 2.56 -21.13
N CYS A 203 -13.36 2.61 -21.90
CA CYS A 203 -11.98 2.75 -21.39
C CYS A 203 -11.72 4.11 -20.70
N ASP A 204 -12.54 5.13 -20.94
CA ASP A 204 -12.39 6.44 -20.30
C ASP A 204 -13.01 6.50 -18.89
N ALA A 205 -13.71 5.45 -18.47
CA ALA A 205 -14.45 5.44 -17.21
C ALA A 205 -14.09 4.25 -16.28
N PRO A 206 -12.81 3.99 -15.98
CA PRO A 206 -12.37 2.82 -15.19
C PRO A 206 -13.00 2.75 -13.80
N GLU A 207 -13.19 3.89 -13.14
CA GLU A 207 -13.83 3.94 -11.82
C GLU A 207 -15.31 3.52 -11.87
N THR A 208 -16.05 3.92 -12.92
CA THR A 208 -17.46 3.55 -13.11
C THR A 208 -17.58 2.06 -13.36
N VAL A 209 -16.79 1.53 -14.29
CA VAL A 209 -16.75 0.09 -14.60
C VAL A 209 -16.43 -0.73 -13.34
N ASN A 210 -15.41 -0.31 -12.57
CA ASN A 210 -15.04 -1.01 -11.34
C ASN A 210 -16.18 -1.02 -10.30
N LYS A 211 -16.85 0.10 -10.09
CA LYS A 211 -18.01 0.21 -9.18
C LYS A 211 -19.18 -0.68 -9.60
N GLU A 212 -19.44 -0.77 -10.90
CA GLU A 212 -20.47 -1.64 -11.45
C GLU A 212 -20.14 -3.11 -11.21
N LEU A 213 -18.91 -3.54 -11.50
CA LEU A 213 -18.45 -4.91 -11.24
C LEU A 213 -18.57 -5.29 -9.76
N VAL A 214 -18.13 -4.41 -8.86
CA VAL A 214 -18.26 -4.63 -7.41
C VAL A 214 -19.73 -4.78 -6.99
N ARG A 215 -20.61 -3.89 -7.48
CA ARG A 215 -22.04 -3.90 -7.15
C ARG A 215 -22.74 -5.17 -7.63
N GLU A 216 -22.35 -5.70 -8.78
CA GLU A 216 -23.04 -6.82 -9.42
C GLU A 216 -22.53 -8.17 -8.94
N LEU A 217 -21.24 -8.30 -8.67
CA LEU A 217 -20.60 -9.58 -8.38
C LEU A 217 -20.40 -9.83 -6.88
N ARG A 218 -20.31 -8.78 -6.07
CA ARG A 218 -20.09 -8.94 -4.62
C ARG A 218 -21.41 -9.27 -3.90
N SER A 219 -21.41 -10.38 -3.15
CA SER A 219 -22.54 -10.75 -2.31
C SER A 219 -22.68 -9.84 -1.08
N GLU A 220 -23.91 -9.74 -0.54
CA GLU A 220 -24.13 -9.00 0.71
C GLU A 220 -23.39 -9.63 1.90
N GLU A 221 -23.23 -10.96 1.90
CA GLU A 221 -22.46 -11.65 2.92
C GLU A 221 -20.99 -11.23 2.89
N LEU A 222 -20.37 -11.23 1.70
CA LEU A 222 -19.01 -10.76 1.52
C LEU A 222 -18.87 -9.27 1.91
N GLN A 223 -19.83 -8.43 1.53
CA GLN A 223 -19.83 -7.02 1.92
C GLN A 223 -19.85 -6.85 3.44
N ARG A 224 -20.65 -7.62 4.15
CA ARG A 224 -20.68 -7.62 5.63
C ARG A 224 -19.37 -8.14 6.22
N MET A 225 -18.81 -9.19 5.65
CA MET A 225 -17.51 -9.74 6.09
C MET A 225 -16.41 -8.71 5.95
N ILE A 226 -16.28 -8.05 4.80
CA ILE A 226 -15.26 -7.01 4.55
C ILE A 226 -15.43 -5.84 5.53
N HIS A 227 -16.67 -5.41 5.77
CA HIS A 227 -16.95 -4.32 6.71
C HIS A 227 -16.49 -4.64 8.14
N ASN A 228 -16.62 -5.89 8.56
CA ASN A 228 -16.26 -6.37 9.90
C ASN A 228 -14.83 -6.90 10.02
N SER A 229 -14.13 -7.08 8.89
CA SER A 229 -12.77 -7.59 8.84
C SER A 229 -11.75 -6.47 8.81
N ARG A 230 -10.50 -6.81 9.17
CA ARG A 230 -9.37 -5.91 9.03
C ARG A 230 -8.64 -6.20 7.72
N TYR A 231 -8.41 -5.15 6.96
CA TYR A 231 -7.65 -5.24 5.74
C TYR A 231 -6.15 -5.50 6.04
N PRO A 232 -5.53 -6.57 5.51
CA PRO A 232 -4.17 -6.98 5.86
C PRO A 232 -3.11 -6.20 5.08
N GLN A 233 -3.05 -4.90 5.27
CA GLN A 233 -2.27 -3.97 4.46
C GLN A 233 -0.78 -4.30 4.42
N ASN A 234 -0.17 -4.64 5.57
CA ASN A 234 1.25 -4.94 5.66
C ASN A 234 1.60 -6.28 4.99
N TYR A 235 0.76 -7.30 5.17
CA TYR A 235 0.90 -8.57 4.46
C TYR A 235 0.89 -8.37 2.94
N LEU A 236 -0.11 -7.65 2.42
CA LEU A 236 -0.21 -7.37 0.99
C LEU A 236 0.96 -6.54 0.45
N ARG A 237 1.49 -5.59 1.23
CA ARG A 237 2.70 -4.85 0.87
C ARG A 237 3.91 -5.79 0.74
N ASN A 238 4.06 -6.76 1.63
CA ASN A 238 5.12 -7.75 1.54
C ASN A 238 4.95 -8.63 0.30
N VAL A 239 3.75 -9.16 0.04
CA VAL A 239 3.44 -9.95 -1.16
C VAL A 239 3.80 -9.17 -2.43
N ALA A 240 3.37 -7.92 -2.56
CA ALA A 240 3.71 -7.09 -3.70
C ALA A 240 5.21 -6.82 -3.81
N ARG A 241 5.89 -6.60 -2.69
CA ARG A 241 7.32 -6.30 -2.66
C ARG A 241 8.17 -7.52 -3.00
N GLU A 242 7.80 -8.69 -2.53
CA GLU A 242 8.45 -9.97 -2.86
C GLU A 242 8.33 -10.30 -4.35
N GLY A 243 7.24 -9.84 -4.99
CA GLY A 243 7.08 -9.92 -6.43
C GLY A 243 8.00 -9.00 -7.24
N CYS A 244 8.74 -8.07 -6.61
CA CYS A 244 9.66 -7.13 -7.28
C CYS A 244 11.11 -7.64 -7.25
N PRO A 245 11.68 -8.16 -8.34
CA PRO A 245 13.05 -8.68 -8.37
C PRO A 245 14.12 -7.59 -8.52
N SER A 246 13.73 -6.32 -8.67
CA SER A 246 14.67 -5.20 -8.86
C SER A 246 15.47 -4.89 -7.60
N ASP A 247 16.65 -4.23 -7.75
CA ASP A 247 17.56 -3.89 -6.65
C ASP A 247 16.93 -2.95 -5.61
N PHE A 248 15.97 -2.13 -6.05
CA PHE A 248 15.27 -1.16 -5.22
C PHE A 248 13.76 -1.37 -5.26
N ALA A 249 13.12 -1.20 -4.11
CA ALA A 249 11.68 -1.25 -3.95
C ALA A 249 11.11 0.17 -3.72
N PHE A 250 9.97 0.43 -4.36
CA PHE A 250 9.17 1.63 -4.18
C PHE A 250 7.73 1.21 -3.89
N THR A 251 7.22 1.48 -2.68
CA THR A 251 5.94 0.95 -2.20
C THR A 251 4.96 2.08 -1.84
N PRO A 252 4.39 2.79 -2.83
CA PRO A 252 3.31 3.76 -2.60
C PRO A 252 1.97 3.05 -2.35
N ASP A 253 0.93 3.80 -1.94
CA ASP A 253 -0.44 3.32 -1.99
C ASP A 253 -1.00 3.49 -3.41
N VAL A 254 -1.98 2.66 -3.80
CA VAL A 254 -2.47 2.58 -5.20
C VAL A 254 -3.04 3.91 -5.74
N ASP A 255 -3.54 4.77 -4.88
CA ASP A 255 -4.08 6.10 -5.17
C ASP A 255 -3.07 7.25 -5.10
N MET A 256 -1.80 6.92 -4.85
CA MET A 256 -0.67 7.87 -4.88
C MET A 256 0.00 7.84 -6.27
N ILE A 257 -0.44 8.70 -7.14
CA ILE A 257 -0.03 8.73 -8.55
C ILE A 257 1.28 9.47 -8.73
N PRO A 258 2.31 8.87 -9.35
CA PRO A 258 3.55 9.54 -9.67
C PRO A 258 3.36 10.62 -10.75
N ILE A 259 4.29 11.59 -10.79
CA ILE A 259 4.36 12.54 -11.90
C ILE A 259 4.99 11.88 -13.14
N PRO A 260 4.76 12.44 -14.34
CA PRO A 260 5.39 11.94 -15.56
C PRO A 260 6.91 11.86 -15.44
N ARG A 261 7.52 10.85 -16.07
CA ARG A 261 8.97 10.59 -16.08
C ARG A 261 9.61 10.25 -14.73
N MET A 262 8.83 10.19 -13.64
CA MET A 262 9.39 9.89 -12.32
C MET A 262 10.08 8.51 -12.28
N ALA A 263 9.54 7.51 -12.99
CA ALA A 263 10.15 6.19 -13.08
C ALA A 263 11.53 6.24 -13.73
N ASP A 264 11.63 6.90 -14.88
CA ASP A 264 12.89 7.05 -15.65
C ASP A 264 13.94 7.83 -14.85
N ASP A 265 13.52 8.94 -14.23
CA ASP A 265 14.40 9.76 -13.40
C ASP A 265 14.92 9.00 -12.18
N LEU A 266 14.06 8.22 -11.50
CA LEU A 266 14.47 7.35 -10.41
C LEU A 266 15.40 6.25 -10.89
N ASN A 267 15.09 5.59 -12.00
CA ASN A 267 15.92 4.54 -12.55
C ASN A 267 17.33 5.05 -12.89
N ALA A 268 17.42 6.21 -13.54
CA ALA A 268 18.70 6.87 -13.86
C ALA A 268 19.47 7.25 -12.58
N PHE A 269 18.81 7.86 -11.60
CA PHE A 269 19.42 8.22 -10.31
C PHE A 269 19.98 6.99 -9.59
N LEU A 270 19.20 5.91 -9.48
CA LEU A 270 19.59 4.70 -8.78
C LEU A 270 20.71 3.93 -9.49
N ALA A 271 20.80 4.07 -10.82
CA ALA A 271 21.85 3.44 -11.60
C ALA A 271 23.19 4.18 -11.54
N THR A 272 23.17 5.52 -11.44
CA THR A 272 24.37 6.35 -11.65
C THR A 272 24.86 7.13 -10.44
N SER A 273 23.98 7.35 -9.43
CA SER A 273 24.35 8.14 -8.25
C SER A 273 25.19 7.31 -7.26
N GLY A 274 26.31 7.88 -6.82
CA GLY A 274 27.09 7.31 -5.71
C GLY A 274 26.30 7.24 -4.40
N GLU A 275 25.33 8.13 -4.18
CA GLU A 275 24.45 8.14 -3.01
C GLU A 275 23.56 6.89 -2.98
N ALA A 276 23.17 6.36 -4.14
CA ALA A 276 22.36 5.13 -4.26
C ALA A 276 23.13 3.86 -3.88
N GLN A 277 24.46 3.90 -3.78
CA GLN A 277 25.27 2.76 -3.36
C GLN A 277 25.18 2.50 -1.84
N CYS A 278 24.66 3.44 -1.09
CA CYS A 278 24.43 3.28 0.36
C CYS A 278 23.53 2.08 0.67
N SER A 279 23.94 1.22 1.61
CA SER A 279 23.19 0.00 1.95
C SER A 279 21.93 0.26 2.80
N LYS A 280 21.96 1.31 3.63
CA LYS A 280 20.87 1.69 4.54
C LYS A 280 20.37 3.11 4.27
N CYS A 281 20.10 3.44 3.02
CA CYS A 281 19.55 4.72 2.62
C CYS A 281 18.10 4.58 2.15
N ALA A 282 17.26 5.50 2.59
CA ALA A 282 15.88 5.64 2.12
C ALA A 282 15.72 7.03 1.45
N PHE A 283 15.34 7.03 0.19
CA PHE A 283 15.16 8.23 -0.63
C PHE A 283 13.70 8.66 -0.60
N VAL A 284 13.42 9.70 0.17
CA VAL A 284 12.04 10.17 0.46
C VAL A 284 11.48 10.95 -0.70
N ILE A 285 10.24 10.65 -1.05
CA ILE A 285 9.46 11.27 -2.10
C ILE A 285 8.29 12.02 -1.47
N PRO A 286 8.19 13.35 -1.63
CA PRO A 286 7.06 14.12 -1.12
C PRO A 286 5.72 13.68 -1.68
N THR A 287 4.67 13.75 -0.88
CA THR A 287 3.30 13.45 -1.31
C THR A 287 2.40 14.66 -1.07
N TYR A 288 1.56 14.96 -2.04
CA TYR A 288 0.61 16.08 -2.01
C TYR A 288 -0.81 15.64 -2.31
N GLU A 289 -1.76 16.21 -1.59
CA GLU A 289 -3.17 16.08 -1.89
C GLU A 289 -3.58 17.13 -2.93
N ILE A 290 -4.26 16.67 -3.98
CA ILE A 290 -4.74 17.52 -5.09
C ILE A 290 -6.25 17.63 -5.00
N HIS A 291 -6.77 18.85 -4.99
CA HIS A 291 -8.21 19.10 -4.89
C HIS A 291 -8.97 18.46 -6.05
N THR A 292 -10.13 17.87 -5.78
CA THR A 292 -10.94 17.13 -6.76
C THR A 292 -11.37 17.94 -8.00
N ALA A 293 -11.46 19.28 -7.88
CA ALA A 293 -11.73 20.17 -8.99
C ALA A 293 -10.55 20.36 -9.97
N VAL A 294 -9.37 19.82 -9.67
CA VAL A 294 -8.22 19.77 -10.57
C VAL A 294 -8.36 18.52 -11.41
N THR A 295 -8.55 18.67 -12.70
CA THR A 295 -8.79 17.53 -13.62
C THR A 295 -7.51 16.78 -13.96
N THR A 296 -6.38 17.48 -14.05
CA THR A 296 -5.08 16.91 -14.41
C THR A 296 -4.08 17.13 -13.30
N ASN A 297 -3.38 16.07 -12.89
CA ASN A 297 -2.30 16.17 -11.90
C ASN A 297 -1.17 17.08 -12.41
N PRO A 298 -0.49 17.83 -11.52
CA PRO A 298 0.66 18.63 -11.90
C PRO A 298 1.78 17.75 -12.46
N LYS A 299 2.38 18.19 -13.56
CA LYS A 299 3.42 17.44 -14.27
C LYS A 299 4.80 17.61 -13.61
N ASP A 300 5.00 18.71 -12.92
CA ASP A 300 6.27 19.08 -12.31
C ASP A 300 6.08 19.94 -11.06
N LYS A 301 7.17 20.27 -10.43
CA LYS A 301 7.22 21.09 -9.21
C LYS A 301 6.77 22.56 -9.45
N VAL A 302 6.85 23.08 -10.68
CA VAL A 302 6.37 24.43 -11.01
C VAL A 302 4.84 24.45 -10.94
N GLU A 303 4.20 23.52 -11.65
CA GLU A 303 2.74 23.38 -11.65
C GLU A 303 2.20 23.07 -10.25
N LEU A 304 2.90 22.19 -9.49
CA LEU A 304 2.53 21.92 -8.10
C LEU A 304 2.54 23.18 -7.23
N ARG A 305 3.59 24.01 -7.33
CA ARG A 305 3.69 25.26 -6.58
C ARG A 305 2.55 26.22 -6.93
N GLN A 306 2.18 26.30 -8.20
CA GLN A 306 1.04 27.12 -8.63
C GLN A 306 -0.27 26.62 -8.01
N LEU A 307 -0.46 25.30 -7.94
CA LEU A 307 -1.63 24.71 -7.28
C LEU A 307 -1.64 24.96 -5.77
N ILE A 308 -0.48 24.93 -5.11
CA ILE A 308 -0.35 25.25 -3.68
C ILE A 308 -0.74 26.73 -3.44
N ILE A 309 -0.22 27.66 -4.25
CA ILE A 309 -0.56 29.11 -4.15
C ILE A 309 -2.07 29.31 -4.33
N ARG A 310 -2.68 28.61 -5.29
CA ARG A 310 -4.12 28.66 -5.57
C ARG A 310 -4.97 27.87 -4.56
N LYS A 311 -4.37 27.27 -3.52
CA LYS A 311 -5.03 26.40 -2.52
C LYS A 311 -5.73 25.19 -3.14
N LYS A 312 -5.26 24.73 -4.30
CA LYS A 312 -5.71 23.54 -5.02
C LYS A 312 -4.81 22.32 -4.79
N ALA A 313 -3.69 22.50 -4.11
CA ALA A 313 -2.85 21.43 -3.58
C ALA A 313 -2.45 21.74 -2.14
N GLN A 314 -2.25 20.70 -1.35
CA GLN A 314 -1.72 20.79 0.02
C GLN A 314 -0.85 19.57 0.32
N ARG A 315 0.01 19.67 1.35
CA ARG A 315 0.82 18.55 1.83
C ARG A 315 -0.08 17.42 2.29
N PHE A 316 0.33 16.19 2.03
CA PHE A 316 -0.42 15.00 2.41
C PHE A 316 -0.68 14.98 3.92
N HIS A 317 -1.89 14.65 4.31
CA HIS A 317 -2.37 14.56 5.70
C HIS A 317 -2.24 15.84 6.55
N VAL A 318 -1.95 17.00 5.96
CA VAL A 318 -1.73 18.23 6.76
C VAL A 318 -2.94 18.62 7.60
N LYS A 319 -4.15 18.30 7.16
CA LYS A 319 -5.41 18.58 7.89
C LYS A 319 -5.94 17.39 8.68
N SER A 320 -5.60 16.17 8.29
CA SER A 320 -6.07 14.95 8.94
C SER A 320 -5.13 14.48 10.05
N PHE A 321 -3.83 14.41 9.78
CA PHE A 321 -2.81 13.97 10.73
C PHE A 321 -1.43 14.54 10.39
N ALA A 322 -1.19 15.80 10.71
CA ALA A 322 0.04 16.51 10.39
C ALA A 322 1.36 15.81 10.82
N PRO A 323 1.44 15.03 11.93
CA PRO A 323 2.64 14.28 12.29
C PRO A 323 3.13 13.31 11.21
N ASN A 324 2.23 12.82 10.34
CA ASN A 324 2.54 11.88 9.25
C ASN A 324 3.69 12.37 8.34
N GLN A 325 3.79 13.67 8.06
CA GLN A 325 4.81 14.28 7.20
C GLN A 325 5.80 15.21 7.93
N ALA A 326 5.77 15.25 9.28
CA ALA A 326 6.45 16.30 10.05
C ALA A 326 7.98 16.32 9.88
N ASN A 327 8.63 15.15 9.68
CA ASN A 327 10.09 15.10 9.50
C ASN A 327 10.56 15.51 8.09
N SER A 328 9.68 15.41 7.11
CA SER A 328 10.03 15.60 5.69
C SER A 328 10.44 17.05 5.35
N ASN A 329 10.15 18.02 6.22
CA ASN A 329 10.42 19.47 6.00
C ASN A 329 9.99 19.93 4.59
N LEU A 330 8.75 19.62 4.23
CA LEU A 330 8.22 19.91 2.88
C LEU A 330 8.26 21.41 2.53
N ALA A 331 8.26 22.32 3.54
CA ALA A 331 8.45 23.74 3.29
C ALA A 331 9.84 24.07 2.71
N LYS A 332 10.91 23.37 3.16
CA LYS A 332 12.24 23.48 2.57
C LYS A 332 12.25 22.93 1.15
N TRP A 333 11.62 21.78 0.94
CA TRP A 333 11.50 21.17 -0.39
C TRP A 333 10.75 22.09 -1.37
N GLU A 334 9.62 22.66 -0.98
CA GLU A 334 8.82 23.57 -1.81
C GLU A 334 9.61 24.79 -2.27
N ARG A 335 10.44 25.39 -1.40
CA ARG A 335 11.25 26.58 -1.72
C ARG A 335 12.51 26.28 -2.54
N ALA A 336 13.02 25.06 -2.47
CA ALA A 336 14.28 24.69 -3.12
C ALA A 336 14.18 24.80 -4.65
N ALA A 337 15.26 25.25 -5.28
CA ALA A 337 15.36 25.35 -6.74
C ALA A 337 15.06 24.00 -7.42
N ILE A 338 14.60 24.06 -8.65
CA ILE A 338 14.44 22.88 -9.51
C ILE A 338 15.83 22.54 -10.06
N THR A 339 16.18 21.27 -10.02
CA THR A 339 17.46 20.74 -10.50
C THR A 339 17.30 20.12 -11.88
N ASN A 340 18.35 20.12 -12.70
CA ASN A 340 18.31 19.54 -14.05
C ASN A 340 18.16 18.02 -14.04
N LYS A 341 18.65 17.36 -12.97
CA LYS A 341 18.56 15.91 -12.78
C LYS A 341 18.03 15.62 -11.36
N LEU A 342 17.45 14.46 -11.20
CA LEU A 342 17.06 13.97 -9.89
C LEU A 342 18.31 13.77 -9.02
N GLN A 343 18.28 14.28 -7.78
CA GLN A 343 19.38 14.20 -6.82
C GLN A 343 18.87 14.29 -5.39
N VAL A 344 19.71 13.98 -4.43
CA VAL A 344 19.43 14.27 -3.02
C VAL A 344 19.47 15.78 -2.79
N LEU A 345 18.39 16.30 -2.25
CA LEU A 345 18.23 17.73 -1.97
C LEU A 345 18.75 18.10 -0.57
N TYR A 346 18.48 17.22 0.40
CA TYR A 346 18.98 17.33 1.78
C TYR A 346 18.76 16.05 2.56
N ASN A 347 19.53 15.87 3.63
CA ASN A 347 19.35 14.80 4.58
C ASN A 347 18.29 15.17 5.63
N ILE A 348 17.46 14.21 6.00
CA ILE A 348 16.46 14.33 7.07
C ILE A 348 17.11 13.78 8.34
N THR A 349 17.51 14.66 9.25
CA THR A 349 18.24 14.31 10.48
C THR A 349 17.39 14.36 11.74
N THR A 350 16.17 14.91 11.64
CA THR A 350 15.25 14.98 12.78
C THR A 350 14.32 13.78 12.77
N TRP A 351 14.07 13.22 13.95
CA TRP A 351 13.10 12.13 14.13
C TRP A 351 11.90 12.60 14.93
N ARG A 352 10.71 12.18 14.48
CA ARG A 352 9.45 12.33 15.22
C ARG A 352 8.62 11.07 15.03
N ASN A 353 7.97 10.62 16.09
CA ASN A 353 7.06 9.48 16.02
C ASN A 353 5.91 9.72 15.04
N TYR A 354 5.37 8.64 14.49
CA TYR A 354 4.27 8.63 13.53
C TYR A 354 4.59 9.21 12.15
N TRP A 355 5.87 9.38 11.83
CA TRP A 355 6.28 9.76 10.48
C TRP A 355 6.07 8.60 9.50
N GLU A 356 5.41 8.87 8.39
CA GLU A 356 5.07 7.90 7.35
C GLU A 356 5.47 8.41 5.95
N PRO A 357 6.76 8.54 5.67
CA PRO A 357 7.22 8.95 4.35
C PRO A 357 6.92 7.87 3.31
N ILE A 358 6.77 8.28 2.06
CA ILE A 358 6.93 7.41 0.92
C ILE A 358 8.38 7.52 0.47
N TYR A 359 9.02 6.39 0.16
CA TYR A 359 10.44 6.35 -0.16
C TYR A 359 10.79 5.21 -1.11
N VAL A 360 11.95 5.34 -1.76
CA VAL A 360 12.64 4.27 -2.48
C VAL A 360 13.83 3.83 -1.63
N THR A 361 14.05 2.52 -1.53
CA THR A 361 15.17 1.93 -0.78
C THR A 361 15.61 0.62 -1.42
N LYS A 362 16.77 0.10 -1.05
CA LYS A 362 17.20 -1.24 -1.48
C LYS A 362 16.17 -2.31 -1.07
N ALA A 363 15.99 -3.31 -1.91
CA ALA A 363 14.98 -4.35 -1.73
C ALA A 363 15.16 -5.20 -0.46
N ASN A 364 16.35 -5.20 0.14
CA ASN A 364 16.66 -5.91 1.40
C ASN A 364 16.25 -5.15 2.68
N VAL A 365 15.45 -4.09 2.56
CA VAL A 365 14.87 -3.37 3.70
C VAL A 365 14.02 -4.33 4.57
N PRO A 366 13.91 -4.10 5.90
CA PRO A 366 13.03 -4.90 6.77
C PRO A 366 11.62 -5.05 6.17
N PRO A 367 10.97 -6.22 6.28
CA PRO A 367 9.60 -6.40 5.83
C PRO A 367 8.63 -5.53 6.64
N PHE A 368 7.47 -5.24 6.08
CA PHE A 368 6.38 -4.68 6.85
C PHE A 368 5.92 -5.69 7.91
N ASP A 369 5.73 -5.25 9.15
CA ASP A 369 5.32 -6.14 10.23
C ASP A 369 3.84 -6.55 10.07
N GLU A 370 3.61 -7.81 9.70
CA GLU A 370 2.28 -8.36 9.41
C GLU A 370 1.38 -8.52 10.64
N ARG A 371 1.93 -8.36 11.86
CA ARG A 371 1.14 -8.34 13.10
C ARG A 371 0.21 -7.14 13.17
N PHE A 372 0.55 -6.06 12.45
CA PHE A 372 -0.28 -4.85 12.36
C PHE A 372 -1.28 -4.99 11.21
N VAL A 373 -2.49 -5.42 11.55
CA VAL A 373 -3.60 -5.62 10.62
C VAL A 373 -4.64 -4.52 10.81
N GLY A 374 -5.14 -3.97 9.71
CA GLY A 374 -6.12 -2.89 9.71
C GLY A 374 -5.48 -1.52 9.54
N TYR A 375 -6.29 -0.47 9.73
CA TYR A 375 -5.87 0.90 9.55
C TYR A 375 -5.11 1.43 10.77
N GLY A 376 -4.01 2.14 10.51
CA GLY A 376 -3.14 2.77 11.51
C GLY A 376 -1.97 1.87 11.95
N PHE A 377 -0.84 2.49 12.29
CA PHE A 377 0.40 1.82 12.68
C PHE A 377 0.89 0.77 11.66
N THR A 378 0.71 1.03 10.37
CA THR A 378 1.12 0.11 9.31
C THR A 378 2.49 0.49 8.74
N ARG A 379 2.57 1.52 7.90
CA ARG A 379 3.83 1.98 7.29
C ARG A 379 4.82 2.51 8.31
N ASN A 380 4.37 3.28 9.29
CA ASN A 380 5.21 3.87 10.33
C ASN A 380 5.90 2.84 11.23
N THR A 381 5.40 1.60 11.34
CA THR A 381 6.09 0.54 12.10
C THR A 381 7.38 0.12 11.40
N GLN A 382 7.35 -0.07 10.07
CA GLN A 382 8.55 -0.34 9.28
C GLN A 382 9.52 0.85 9.32
N VAL A 383 9.01 2.08 9.17
CA VAL A 383 9.82 3.30 9.23
C VAL A 383 10.52 3.45 10.59
N TYR A 384 9.82 3.09 11.68
CA TYR A 384 10.42 3.06 13.02
C TYR A 384 11.50 1.98 13.15
N GLU A 385 11.25 0.77 12.64
CA GLU A 385 12.25 -0.31 12.61
C GLU A 385 13.49 0.11 11.80
N MET A 386 13.30 0.72 10.63
CA MET A 386 14.39 1.26 9.82
C MET A 386 15.18 2.33 10.58
N HIS A 387 14.50 3.21 11.33
CA HIS A 387 15.17 4.21 12.16
C HIS A 387 16.04 3.57 13.24
N VAL A 388 15.52 2.56 13.94
CA VAL A 388 16.29 1.81 14.96
C VAL A 388 17.43 1.01 14.33
N ALA A 389 17.29 0.60 13.09
CA ALA A 389 18.32 -0.09 12.31
C ALA A 389 19.32 0.87 11.61
N ASP A 390 19.38 2.14 12.02
CA ASP A 390 20.30 3.16 11.53
C ASP A 390 20.19 3.48 10.02
N TYR A 391 18.98 3.42 9.46
CA TYR A 391 18.75 3.93 8.11
C TYR A 391 18.85 5.45 8.06
N THR A 392 19.51 5.97 7.04
CA THR A 392 19.58 7.40 6.75
C THR A 392 18.52 7.81 5.74
N TRP A 393 17.99 9.02 5.91
CA TRP A 393 16.85 9.50 5.16
C TRP A 393 17.22 10.70 4.31
N HIS A 394 16.96 10.61 3.02
CA HIS A 394 17.40 11.59 2.01
C HIS A 394 16.21 12.08 1.21
N MET A 395 15.95 13.38 1.23
CA MET A 395 14.87 13.98 0.45
C MET A 395 15.29 14.12 -1.00
N LEU A 396 14.56 13.52 -1.92
CA LEU A 396 14.76 13.69 -3.36
C LEU A 396 14.28 15.06 -3.86
N SER A 397 14.93 15.59 -4.91
CA SER A 397 14.58 16.87 -5.50
C SER A 397 13.24 16.81 -6.25
N ASN A 398 13.08 17.10 -7.41
CA ASN A 398 11.99 17.37 -8.33
C ASN A 398 10.77 16.44 -8.31
N VAL A 399 10.89 15.18 -7.82
CA VAL A 399 9.83 14.18 -7.87
C VAL A 399 8.87 14.27 -6.68
N PHE A 400 7.59 13.93 -6.90
CA PHE A 400 6.56 13.87 -5.88
C PHE A 400 5.39 13.00 -6.34
N LEU A 401 4.51 12.64 -5.40
CA LEU A 401 3.29 11.88 -5.63
C LEU A 401 2.05 12.76 -5.43
N CYS A 402 1.01 12.46 -6.18
CA CYS A 402 -0.29 13.11 -6.12
C CYS A 402 -1.35 12.15 -5.58
N HIS A 403 -1.99 12.51 -4.47
CA HIS A 403 -3.18 11.86 -3.95
C HIS A 403 -4.41 12.73 -4.26
N ARG A 404 -5.45 12.15 -4.86
CA ARG A 404 -6.66 12.89 -5.24
C ARG A 404 -7.58 13.12 -4.05
N GLY A 405 -7.99 14.37 -3.85
CA GLY A 405 -8.89 14.79 -2.78
C GLY A 405 -8.16 15.20 -1.50
N PHE A 406 -8.74 16.19 -0.80
CA PHE A 406 -8.23 16.66 0.48
C PHE A 406 -8.78 15.80 1.61
N GLN A 407 -7.90 15.22 2.38
CA GLN A 407 -8.28 14.43 3.55
C GLN A 407 -8.61 15.34 4.74
N THR A 408 -9.67 15.01 5.46
CA THR A 408 -10.15 15.76 6.63
C THR A 408 -10.28 14.85 7.85
N VAL A 409 -10.13 15.43 9.06
CA VAL A 409 -10.12 14.72 10.36
C VAL A 409 -11.33 13.79 10.58
N LYS A 410 -12.43 13.99 9.85
CA LYS A 410 -13.68 13.25 10.12
C LYS A 410 -13.65 11.77 9.72
N THR A 411 -12.75 11.36 8.85
CA THR A 411 -12.77 10.02 8.23
C THR A 411 -11.86 8.98 8.91
N HIS A 412 -10.75 9.37 9.52
CA HIS A 412 -9.73 8.39 9.92
C HIS A 412 -9.69 8.00 11.41
N ASN A 413 -10.03 8.90 12.32
CA ASN A 413 -9.86 8.62 13.76
C ASN A 413 -11.06 7.96 14.44
N LYS A 414 -12.25 8.01 13.86
CA LYS A 414 -13.45 7.42 14.50
C LYS A 414 -13.46 5.90 14.40
N GLY A 415 -13.14 5.33 13.25
CA GLY A 415 -13.18 3.89 13.04
C GLY A 415 -12.21 3.14 13.96
N PHE A 416 -10.94 3.52 13.98
CA PHE A 416 -9.92 2.89 14.82
C PHE A 416 -10.21 3.02 16.31
N ARG A 417 -10.62 4.20 16.79
CA ARG A 417 -10.98 4.41 18.21
C ARG A 417 -12.20 3.57 18.59
N MET A 418 -13.24 3.60 17.78
CA MET A 418 -14.44 2.78 18.01
C MET A 418 -14.12 1.30 18.06
N GLU A 419 -13.25 0.82 17.17
CA GLU A 419 -12.80 -0.55 17.14
C GLU A 419 -12.05 -0.95 18.43
N LEU A 420 -11.17 -0.08 18.93
CA LEU A 420 -10.48 -0.31 20.21
C LEU A 420 -11.48 -0.34 21.38
N TYR A 421 -12.46 0.57 21.39
CA TYR A 421 -13.47 0.57 22.46
C TYR A 421 -14.29 -0.72 22.46
N VAL A 422 -14.71 -1.18 21.29
CA VAL A 422 -15.42 -2.47 21.14
C VAL A 422 -14.54 -3.64 21.57
N ARG A 423 -13.28 -3.68 21.12
CA ARG A 423 -12.34 -4.76 21.43
C ARG A 423 -12.08 -4.92 22.93
N TYR A 424 -11.98 -3.83 23.65
CA TYR A 424 -11.65 -3.82 25.07
C TYR A 424 -12.86 -3.61 25.98
N GLY A 425 -14.09 -3.65 25.43
CA GLY A 425 -15.32 -3.42 26.19
C GLY A 425 -15.37 -2.08 26.89
N LYS A 426 -14.79 -1.02 26.27
CA LYS A 426 -14.68 0.33 26.84
C LYS A 426 -15.74 1.26 26.26
N ASN A 427 -16.18 2.23 27.07
CA ASN A 427 -17.08 3.27 26.58
C ASN A 427 -16.26 4.40 25.93
N ALA A 428 -16.60 4.76 24.70
CA ALA A 428 -15.94 5.84 23.97
C ALA A 428 -15.95 7.18 24.74
N ALA A 429 -17.01 7.46 25.48
CA ALA A 429 -17.17 8.69 26.25
C ALA A 429 -16.11 8.88 27.35
N ASP A 430 -15.52 7.79 27.84
CA ASP A 430 -14.51 7.83 28.91
C ASP A 430 -13.12 8.22 28.42
N TYR A 431 -12.87 8.08 27.12
CA TYR A 431 -11.55 8.26 26.49
C TYR A 431 -11.50 9.39 25.46
N GLU A 432 -12.65 9.95 25.07
CA GLU A 432 -12.67 11.12 24.20
C GLU A 432 -12.48 12.41 25.00
N PRO A 433 -11.67 13.36 24.52
CA PRO A 433 -11.51 14.65 25.20
C PRO A 433 -12.87 15.33 25.30
N LYS A 434 -13.32 15.62 26.54
CA LYS A 434 -14.53 16.39 26.78
C LYS A 434 -14.43 17.68 25.96
N LYS A 435 -15.40 17.95 25.09
CA LYS A 435 -15.47 19.21 24.37
C LYS A 435 -15.43 20.31 25.41
N LYS A 436 -14.39 21.15 25.42
CA LYS A 436 -14.37 22.36 26.20
C LYS A 436 -15.60 23.16 25.78
N SER A 437 -16.58 23.28 26.67
CA SER A 437 -17.71 24.18 26.47
C SER A 437 -17.12 25.57 26.30
N SER A 438 -17.27 26.15 25.14
CA SER A 438 -16.99 27.56 24.93
C SER A 438 -18.07 28.35 25.71
N ASN A 439 -17.84 28.58 26.99
CA ASN A 439 -18.55 29.60 27.71
C ASN A 439 -18.17 30.93 27.08
N LYS A 440 -18.95 31.36 26.10
CA LYS A 440 -19.04 32.75 25.75
C LYS A 440 -19.68 33.45 26.96
N THR A 441 -18.86 33.98 27.84
CA THR A 441 -19.26 34.95 28.81
C THR A 441 -19.81 36.15 28.04
N LYS A 442 -21.12 36.26 28.00
CA LYS A 442 -21.81 37.51 27.66
C LYS A 442 -21.46 38.51 28.74
N THR A 443 -20.52 39.37 28.50
CA THR A 443 -20.32 40.58 29.26
C THR A 443 -21.43 41.54 28.82
N GLU A 444 -22.50 41.58 29.60
CA GLU A 444 -23.48 42.67 29.56
C GLU A 444 -22.78 43.97 29.93
N LYS A 445 -22.57 44.85 28.96
CA LYS A 445 -22.29 46.24 29.21
C LYS A 445 -23.61 46.96 29.43
N ASN A 446 -24.07 46.97 30.70
CA ASN A 446 -24.91 48.04 31.19
C ASN A 446 -24.02 49.21 31.55
N THR A 447 -24.11 50.26 30.80
CA THR A 447 -23.85 51.63 31.30
C THR A 447 -24.65 52.62 30.45
N LYS A 448 -25.86 52.84 30.90
CA LYS A 448 -26.53 54.11 30.68
C LYS A 448 -25.84 55.11 31.61
N ASN A 449 -25.30 56.16 31.10
CA ASN A 449 -25.29 57.46 31.76
C ASN A 449 -25.30 58.57 30.73
N SER A 450 -26.41 59.30 30.80
CA SER A 450 -26.72 60.53 30.15
C SER A 450 -25.79 61.64 30.61
N MET A 451 -25.20 62.40 29.70
CA MET A 451 -24.87 63.80 29.95
C MET A 451 -25.22 64.67 28.77
N LYS A 452 -26.30 65.41 28.90
CA LYS A 452 -26.69 66.57 28.08
C LYS A 452 -25.70 67.68 28.32
N ILE A 453 -25.06 68.18 27.28
CA ILE A 453 -24.49 69.52 27.30
C ILE A 453 -25.03 70.29 26.09
N LYS A 454 -25.68 71.41 26.44
CA LYS A 454 -26.28 72.40 25.53
C LYS A 454 -25.20 73.22 24.84
N PRO A 455 -25.49 73.79 23.66
CA PRO A 455 -24.55 74.66 22.96
C PRO A 455 -24.67 76.09 23.53
N LYS A 456 -23.56 76.83 23.61
CA LYS A 456 -23.52 78.28 23.67
C LYS A 456 -22.60 78.84 22.59
N LYS A 457 -23.26 79.66 21.77
CA LYS A 457 -22.85 80.78 20.91
C LYS A 457 -21.59 80.54 20.01
#